data_3be91992cf6f4ed914d32dcc66752f34
#
_entry.id   3be91992cf6f4ed914d32dcc66752f34
#
_cell.length_a   1.000
_cell.length_b   1.000
_cell.length_c   1.000
_cell.angle_alpha   90.00
_cell.angle_beta   90.00
_cell.angle_gamma   90.00
#
_symmetry.space_group_name_H-M   'P 1'
#
loop_
_entity.id
_entity.type
_entity.pdbx_description
1 polymer ?
#
loop_
_entity_poly.entity_id
_entity_poly.type
_entity_poly.pdbx_seq_one_letter_code
_entity_poly.pdbx_strand_id
1 'polypeptide(L)'
;MTIRTNTLKTRRRDLAQALINRGVNLEPIGKWTNVGLQVFESSVPIGATPEYLSGHYMLQAASSFLPVIALSPQPHERVLDMASAPGGKTTHIAALLQNTGIIFANDANKARTKSLTANVHRLGCKNVVVCSYDGREFPKVMGGFDRVLLDAPCSGTGVISKDSSVKVNKVMLLVWSSFCLC
;
A
#
# COMPACT_ATOMS: atom_id res chain seq x y z
N MET A 1 -6.19 14.69 2.88
CA MET A 1 -6.11 13.30 2.35
C MET A 1 -4.75 13.12 1.71
N THR A 2 -4.20 11.89 1.69
CA THR A 2 -2.86 11.64 1.11
C THR A 2 -2.96 10.71 -0.09
N ILE A 3 -2.14 10.99 -1.11
CA ILE A 3 -1.97 10.14 -2.29
C ILE A 3 -0.48 9.80 -2.49
N ARG A 4 -0.22 8.62 -3.02
CA ARG A 4 1.12 8.18 -3.42
C ARG A 4 1.22 8.15 -4.94
N THR A 5 2.16 8.88 -5.50
CA THR A 5 2.51 8.83 -6.92
C THR A 5 3.02 7.43 -7.30
N ASN A 6 2.57 6.92 -8.42
CA ASN A 6 3.08 5.69 -9.01
C ASN A 6 4.23 6.00 -9.97
N THR A 7 5.45 5.78 -9.50
CA THR A 7 6.66 6.09 -10.27
C THR A 7 6.90 5.17 -11.47
N LEU A 8 6.14 4.09 -11.60
CA LEU A 8 6.13 3.25 -12.82
C LEU A 8 5.48 3.97 -14.00
N LYS A 9 4.62 4.98 -13.76
CA LYS A 9 3.81 5.64 -14.80
C LYS A 9 4.04 7.14 -14.92
N THR A 10 4.40 7.82 -13.82
CA THR A 10 4.52 9.29 -13.82
C THR A 10 5.49 9.77 -12.75
N ARG A 11 5.95 11.00 -12.89
CA ARG A 11 6.74 11.69 -11.86
C ARG A 11 5.81 12.49 -10.94
N ARG A 12 6.19 12.63 -9.66
CA ARG A 12 5.39 13.39 -8.68
C ARG A 12 5.06 14.81 -9.16
N ARG A 13 6.03 15.50 -9.78
CA ARG A 13 5.85 16.86 -10.29
C ARG A 13 4.78 16.93 -11.39
N ASP A 14 4.82 16.01 -12.33
CA ASP A 14 3.91 15.97 -13.48
C ASP A 14 2.50 15.62 -13.03
N LEU A 15 2.36 14.67 -12.10
CA LEU A 15 1.09 14.34 -11.47
C LEU A 15 0.52 15.54 -10.68
N ALA A 16 1.35 16.21 -9.89
CA ALA A 16 0.92 17.38 -9.12
C ALA A 16 0.37 18.47 -10.06
N GLN A 17 1.07 18.79 -11.13
CA GLN A 17 0.62 19.78 -12.10
C GLN A 17 -0.70 19.37 -12.78
N ALA A 18 -0.85 18.11 -13.16
CA ALA A 18 -2.08 17.61 -13.77
C ALA A 18 -3.29 17.73 -12.81
N LEU A 19 -3.10 17.43 -11.53
CA LEU A 19 -4.16 17.54 -10.53
C LEU A 19 -4.46 19.02 -10.17
N ILE A 20 -3.45 19.90 -10.09
CA ILE A 20 -3.65 21.34 -9.91
C ILE A 20 -4.51 21.91 -11.04
N ASN A 21 -4.25 21.52 -12.27
CA ASN A 21 -5.03 21.96 -13.44
C ASN A 21 -6.49 21.49 -13.39
N ARG A 22 -6.81 20.48 -12.55
CA ARG A 22 -8.19 20.03 -12.27
C ARG A 22 -8.82 20.68 -11.04
N GLY A 23 -8.15 21.65 -10.44
CA GLY A 23 -8.65 22.34 -9.25
C GLY A 23 -8.43 21.56 -7.96
N VAL A 24 -7.38 20.74 -7.90
CA VAL A 24 -6.96 20.05 -6.67
C VAL A 24 -5.88 20.89 -5.98
N ASN A 25 -6.12 21.28 -4.73
CA ASN A 25 -5.13 21.91 -3.88
C ASN A 25 -4.29 20.83 -3.19
N LEU A 26 -3.00 20.77 -3.51
CA LEU A 26 -2.10 19.74 -2.98
C LEU A 26 -0.66 20.25 -2.86
N GLU A 27 0.08 19.60 -1.94
CA GLU A 27 1.50 19.87 -1.70
C GLU A 27 2.29 18.58 -1.46
N PRO A 28 3.61 18.56 -1.65
CA PRO A 28 4.46 17.46 -1.20
C PRO A 28 4.37 17.30 0.32
N ILE A 29 4.31 16.03 0.79
CA ILE A 29 4.20 15.74 2.23
C ILE A 29 5.45 16.20 3.00
N GLY A 30 6.62 16.10 2.41
CA GLY A 30 7.89 16.48 3.04
C GLY A 30 9.10 15.90 2.31
N LYS A 31 10.29 16.17 2.83
CA LYS A 31 11.56 15.74 2.22
C LYS A 31 11.87 14.25 2.39
N TRP A 32 11.18 13.57 3.31
CA TRP A 32 11.40 12.15 3.61
C TRP A 32 10.77 11.21 2.57
N THR A 33 9.94 11.71 1.68
CA THR A 33 9.33 10.93 0.60
C THR A 33 9.31 11.70 -0.72
N ASN A 34 9.69 11.03 -1.79
CA ASN A 34 9.67 11.58 -3.15
C ASN A 34 8.37 11.26 -3.91
N VAL A 35 7.43 10.52 -3.28
CA VAL A 35 6.22 10.03 -3.96
C VAL A 35 4.94 10.56 -3.32
N GLY A 36 4.99 11.11 -2.11
CA GLY A 36 3.83 11.52 -1.34
C GLY A 36 3.34 12.94 -1.69
N LEU A 37 2.02 13.08 -1.82
CA LEU A 37 1.33 14.36 -1.97
C LEU A 37 0.18 14.43 -0.96
N GLN A 38 0.08 15.56 -0.25
CA GLN A 38 -1.03 15.91 0.64
C GLN A 38 -2.07 16.68 -0.16
N VAL A 39 -3.30 16.17 -0.20
CA VAL A 39 -4.45 16.87 -0.80
C VAL A 39 -5.24 17.56 0.33
N PHE A 40 -5.44 18.86 0.22
CA PHE A 40 -6.21 19.67 1.16
C PHE A 40 -7.65 19.79 0.70
N GLU A 41 -7.86 20.31 -0.51
CA GLU A 41 -9.16 20.52 -1.12
C GLU A 41 -9.17 20.00 -2.55
N SER A 42 -10.33 19.64 -3.03
CA SER A 42 -10.50 19.18 -4.40
C SER A 42 -11.90 19.49 -4.90
N SER A 43 -11.99 20.13 -6.05
CA SER A 43 -13.25 20.36 -6.78
C SER A 43 -13.74 19.10 -7.50
N VAL A 44 -12.90 18.05 -7.58
CA VAL A 44 -13.22 16.78 -8.24
C VAL A 44 -13.02 15.60 -7.28
N PRO A 45 -13.75 14.49 -7.45
CA PRO A 45 -13.54 13.30 -6.65
C PRO A 45 -12.17 12.69 -6.94
N ILE A 46 -11.26 12.70 -5.96
CA ILE A 46 -9.88 12.19 -6.10
C ILE A 46 -9.82 10.71 -6.51
N GLY A 47 -10.80 9.89 -6.11
CA GLY A 47 -10.88 8.48 -6.49
C GLY A 47 -11.47 8.22 -7.89
N ALA A 48 -11.83 9.26 -8.65
CA ALA A 48 -12.47 9.14 -9.96
C ALA A 48 -11.82 9.99 -11.06
N THR A 49 -10.66 10.60 -10.78
CA THR A 49 -9.93 11.36 -11.80
C THR A 49 -9.38 10.42 -12.88
N PRO A 50 -9.20 10.89 -14.13
CA PRO A 50 -8.55 10.10 -15.18
C PRO A 50 -7.17 9.58 -14.76
N GLU A 51 -6.40 10.37 -14.02
CA GLU A 51 -5.08 9.99 -13.49
C GLU A 51 -5.19 8.86 -12.45
N TYR A 52 -6.25 8.84 -11.62
CA TYR A 52 -6.51 7.73 -10.72
C TYR A 52 -6.87 6.45 -11.47
N LEU A 53 -7.80 6.57 -12.41
CA LEU A 53 -8.27 5.42 -13.21
C LEU A 53 -7.15 4.82 -14.06
N SER A 54 -6.27 5.65 -14.61
CA SER A 54 -5.08 5.20 -15.36
C SER A 54 -3.92 4.72 -14.47
N GLY A 55 -4.08 4.78 -13.14
CA GLY A 55 -3.12 4.26 -12.18
C GLY A 55 -1.87 5.11 -11.96
N HIS A 56 -1.96 6.43 -12.16
CA HIS A 56 -0.87 7.36 -11.87
C HIS A 56 -0.64 7.55 -10.38
N TYR A 57 -1.63 7.24 -9.54
CA TYR A 57 -1.50 7.30 -8.09
C TYR A 57 -2.41 6.31 -7.35
N MET A 58 -2.11 6.15 -6.07
CA MET A 58 -2.87 5.36 -5.10
C MET A 58 -3.28 6.24 -3.93
N LEU A 59 -4.54 6.08 -3.46
CA LEU A 59 -4.99 6.65 -2.19
C LEU A 59 -4.35 5.86 -1.05
N GLN A 60 -3.47 6.47 -0.28
CA GLN A 60 -2.73 5.78 0.77
C GLN A 60 -2.29 6.76 1.85
N ALA A 61 -2.45 6.39 3.12
CA ALA A 61 -1.98 7.20 4.23
C ALA A 61 -0.44 7.32 4.22
N ALA A 62 0.08 8.49 4.61
CA ALA A 62 1.53 8.73 4.66
C ALA A 62 2.27 7.74 5.57
N SER A 63 1.66 7.39 6.72
CA SER A 63 2.21 6.37 7.63
C SER A 63 2.43 5.01 6.97
N SER A 64 1.61 4.65 5.96
CA SER A 64 1.77 3.40 5.22
C SER A 64 2.95 3.38 4.24
N PHE A 65 3.64 4.51 4.05
CA PHE A 65 4.89 4.52 3.26
C PHE A 65 6.08 4.06 4.10
N LEU A 66 6.06 4.33 5.41
CA LEU A 66 7.18 4.08 6.31
C LEU A 66 7.63 2.61 6.34
N PRO A 67 6.73 1.61 6.47
CA PRO A 67 7.14 0.21 6.45
C PRO A 67 7.84 -0.19 5.14
N VAL A 68 7.41 0.34 4.01
CA VAL A 68 8.03 0.05 2.71
C VAL A 68 9.38 0.74 2.55
N ILE A 69 9.50 1.97 3.06
CA ILE A 69 10.78 2.71 3.09
C ILE A 69 11.77 1.98 4.01
N ALA A 70 11.33 1.53 5.19
CA ALA A 70 12.17 0.76 6.13
C ALA A 70 12.58 -0.61 5.54
N LEU A 71 11.67 -1.27 4.80
CA LEU A 71 11.97 -2.51 4.08
C LEU A 71 13.07 -2.32 3.05
N SER A 72 13.13 -1.14 2.42
CA SER A 72 14.17 -0.74 1.43
C SER A 72 14.42 -1.80 0.35
N PRO A 73 13.38 -2.28 -0.38
CA PRO A 73 13.55 -3.34 -1.37
C PRO A 73 14.43 -2.87 -2.52
N GLN A 74 15.32 -3.76 -2.99
CA GLN A 74 16.26 -3.48 -4.07
C GLN A 74 15.83 -4.19 -5.37
N PRO A 75 16.15 -3.65 -6.55
CA PRO A 75 15.87 -4.30 -7.83
C PRO A 75 16.32 -5.76 -7.84
N HIS A 76 15.53 -6.61 -8.52
CA HIS A 76 15.74 -8.06 -8.69
C HIS A 76 15.52 -8.92 -7.44
N GLU A 77 15.20 -8.35 -6.28
CA GLU A 77 14.91 -9.11 -5.06
C GLU A 77 13.57 -9.87 -5.14
N ARG A 78 13.49 -10.94 -4.34
CA ARG A 78 12.26 -11.69 -4.05
C ARG A 78 11.67 -11.19 -2.74
N VAL A 79 10.50 -10.58 -2.82
CA VAL A 79 9.84 -9.95 -1.67
C VAL A 79 8.53 -10.67 -1.36
N LEU A 80 8.26 -10.92 -0.07
CA LEU A 80 6.98 -11.38 0.42
C LEU A 80 6.26 -10.26 1.17
N ASP A 81 5.04 -9.94 0.76
CA ASP A 81 4.09 -9.11 1.50
C ASP A 81 3.01 -10.03 2.08
N MET A 82 3.06 -10.28 3.40
CA MET A 82 2.29 -11.36 4.04
C MET A 82 0.81 -11.01 4.27
N ALA A 83 0.45 -9.73 4.37
CA ALA A 83 -0.91 -9.24 4.58
C ALA A 83 -1.19 -8.06 3.64
N SER A 84 -1.25 -8.35 2.34
CA SER A 84 -1.05 -7.38 1.29
C SER A 84 -2.29 -6.56 0.88
N ALA A 85 -3.50 -7.12 1.06
CA ALA A 85 -4.71 -6.43 0.59
C ALA A 85 -5.00 -5.13 1.37
N PRO A 86 -5.38 -4.08 0.66
CA PRO A 86 -5.79 -3.94 -0.74
C PRO A 86 -4.65 -3.66 -1.75
N GLY A 87 -3.36 -3.81 -1.37
CA GLY A 87 -2.23 -3.68 -2.28
C GLY A 87 -1.50 -2.33 -2.23
N GLY A 88 -1.78 -1.51 -1.23
CA GLY A 88 -1.11 -0.21 -1.08
C GLY A 88 0.40 -0.34 -0.90
N LYS A 89 0.85 -1.21 0.00
CA LYS A 89 2.27 -1.47 0.25
C LYS A 89 2.89 -2.31 -0.86
N THR A 90 2.20 -3.36 -1.31
CA THR A 90 2.62 -4.22 -2.44
C THR A 90 2.98 -3.41 -3.68
N THR A 91 2.08 -2.52 -4.11
CA THR A 91 2.29 -1.69 -5.30
C THR A 91 3.34 -0.60 -5.10
N HIS A 92 3.63 -0.21 -3.86
CA HIS A 92 4.75 0.66 -3.53
C HIS A 92 6.08 -0.10 -3.67
N ILE A 93 6.15 -1.33 -3.18
CA ILE A 93 7.30 -2.23 -3.37
C ILE A 93 7.56 -2.44 -4.86
N ALA A 94 6.52 -2.77 -5.66
CA ALA A 94 6.64 -2.96 -7.11
C ALA A 94 7.23 -1.72 -7.82
N ALA A 95 6.83 -0.52 -7.39
CA ALA A 95 7.37 0.73 -7.93
C ALA A 95 8.85 0.94 -7.56
N LEU A 96 9.27 0.59 -6.34
CA LEU A 96 10.67 0.67 -5.92
C LEU A 96 11.55 -0.37 -6.65
N LEU A 97 11.04 -1.57 -6.85
CA LEU A 97 11.68 -2.62 -7.65
C LEU A 97 11.70 -2.31 -9.16
N GLN A 98 11.00 -1.26 -9.61
CA GLN A 98 10.86 -0.90 -11.04
C GLN A 98 10.33 -2.07 -11.90
N ASN A 99 9.39 -2.85 -11.34
CA ASN A 99 8.88 -4.09 -11.94
C ASN A 99 9.95 -5.17 -12.20
N THR A 100 11.10 -5.11 -11.55
CA THR A 100 12.12 -6.18 -11.56
C THR A 100 11.90 -7.13 -10.39
N GLY A 101 12.62 -8.27 -10.35
CA GLY A 101 12.44 -9.26 -9.30
C GLY A 101 11.02 -9.83 -9.26
N ILE A 102 10.58 -10.28 -8.08
CA ILE A 102 9.24 -10.85 -7.90
C ILE A 102 8.68 -10.53 -6.51
N ILE A 103 7.38 -10.21 -6.46
CA ILE A 103 6.65 -9.95 -5.22
C ILE A 103 5.58 -11.02 -5.05
N PHE A 104 5.61 -11.74 -3.94
CA PHE A 104 4.53 -12.61 -3.51
C PHE A 104 3.62 -11.82 -2.57
N ALA A 105 2.45 -11.46 -3.07
CA ALA A 105 1.46 -10.66 -2.36
C ALA A 105 0.39 -11.58 -1.78
N ASN A 106 0.51 -11.89 -0.49
CA ASN A 106 -0.38 -12.81 0.21
C ASN A 106 -1.44 -12.08 1.03
N ASP A 107 -2.65 -12.62 1.05
CA ASP A 107 -3.67 -12.23 2.03
C ASP A 107 -4.50 -13.46 2.39
N ALA A 108 -4.65 -13.75 3.68
CA ALA A 108 -5.41 -14.90 4.16
C ALA A 108 -6.89 -14.83 3.76
N ASN A 109 -7.43 -13.64 3.57
CA ASN A 109 -8.81 -13.45 3.14
C ASN A 109 -8.91 -13.38 1.61
N LYS A 110 -9.35 -14.48 0.99
CA LYS A 110 -9.54 -14.60 -0.45
C LYS A 110 -10.47 -13.52 -1.05
N ALA A 111 -11.45 -13.03 -0.31
CA ALA A 111 -12.32 -11.97 -0.80
C ALA A 111 -11.56 -10.64 -0.98
N ARG A 112 -10.59 -10.36 -0.10
CA ARG A 112 -9.75 -9.15 -0.17
C ARG A 112 -8.73 -9.20 -1.32
N THR A 113 -8.33 -10.40 -1.78
CA THR A 113 -7.40 -10.51 -2.91
C THR A 113 -7.96 -9.96 -4.22
N LYS A 114 -9.29 -9.84 -4.35
CA LYS A 114 -9.92 -9.19 -5.52
C LYS A 114 -9.52 -7.72 -5.63
N SER A 115 -9.56 -6.97 -4.53
CA SER A 115 -9.14 -5.56 -4.51
C SER A 115 -7.64 -5.40 -4.70
N LEU A 116 -6.84 -6.32 -4.15
CA LEU A 116 -5.40 -6.40 -4.37
C LEU A 116 -5.09 -6.57 -5.87
N THR A 117 -5.70 -7.57 -6.52
CA THR A 117 -5.52 -7.84 -7.95
C THR A 117 -5.93 -6.64 -8.80
N ALA A 118 -7.07 -6.02 -8.51
CA ALA A 118 -7.53 -4.83 -9.22
C ALA A 118 -6.52 -3.67 -9.13
N ASN A 119 -5.95 -3.40 -7.95
CA ASN A 119 -4.96 -2.35 -7.77
C ASN A 119 -3.62 -2.68 -8.43
N VAL A 120 -3.16 -3.94 -8.36
CA VAL A 120 -1.96 -4.43 -9.07
C VAL A 120 -2.08 -4.16 -10.56
N HIS A 121 -3.21 -4.52 -11.18
CA HIS A 121 -3.48 -4.28 -12.60
C HIS A 121 -3.58 -2.79 -12.92
N ARG A 122 -4.38 -2.03 -12.16
CA ARG A 122 -4.58 -0.60 -12.39
C ARG A 122 -3.26 0.18 -12.34
N LEU A 123 -2.40 -0.14 -11.39
CA LEU A 123 -1.10 0.52 -11.21
C LEU A 123 -0.01 -0.01 -12.16
N GLY A 124 -0.26 -1.10 -12.90
CA GLY A 124 0.68 -1.65 -13.88
C GLY A 124 1.87 -2.39 -13.27
N CYS A 125 1.63 -3.04 -12.13
CA CYS A 125 2.65 -3.90 -11.52
C CYS A 125 2.72 -5.23 -12.27
N LYS A 126 3.87 -5.56 -12.84
CA LYS A 126 4.07 -6.74 -13.70
C LYS A 126 4.74 -7.92 -12.99
N ASN A 127 5.33 -7.66 -11.82
CA ASN A 127 6.15 -8.60 -11.07
C ASN A 127 5.47 -9.11 -9.79
N VAL A 128 4.14 -9.09 -9.72
CA VAL A 128 3.36 -9.46 -8.53
C VAL A 128 2.60 -10.77 -8.76
N VAL A 129 2.82 -11.73 -7.87
CA VAL A 129 2.06 -12.99 -7.78
C VAL A 129 1.14 -12.89 -6.57
N VAL A 130 -0.18 -12.93 -6.82
CA VAL A 130 -1.17 -12.88 -5.75
C VAL A 130 -1.42 -14.28 -5.19
N CYS A 131 -1.29 -14.42 -3.87
CA CYS A 131 -1.47 -15.66 -3.12
C CYS A 131 -2.59 -15.52 -2.08
N SER A 132 -3.13 -16.63 -1.61
CA SER A 132 -4.11 -16.63 -0.52
C SER A 132 -3.87 -17.80 0.41
N TYR A 133 -2.97 -17.61 1.37
CA TYR A 133 -2.61 -18.55 2.41
C TYR A 133 -2.67 -17.90 3.78
N ASP A 134 -2.88 -18.70 4.83
CA ASP A 134 -2.58 -18.24 6.19
C ASP A 134 -1.08 -17.95 6.29
N GLY A 135 -0.71 -16.76 6.78
CA GLY A 135 0.69 -16.35 6.88
C GLY A 135 1.55 -17.30 7.71
N ARG A 136 0.96 -18.00 8.69
CA ARG A 136 1.63 -18.99 9.52
C ARG A 136 2.00 -20.26 8.76
N GLU A 137 1.27 -20.58 7.71
CA GLU A 137 1.55 -21.73 6.84
C GLU A 137 2.56 -21.40 5.73
N PHE A 138 2.81 -20.12 5.50
CA PHE A 138 3.64 -19.67 4.38
C PHE A 138 5.06 -20.23 4.38
N PRO A 139 5.75 -20.43 5.53
CA PRO A 139 7.07 -21.07 5.57
C PRO A 139 7.09 -22.50 5.00
N LYS A 140 5.94 -23.22 5.02
CA LYS A 140 5.81 -24.54 4.39
C LYS A 140 5.51 -24.45 2.90
N VAL A 141 4.99 -23.32 2.44
CA VAL A 141 4.62 -23.11 1.02
C VAL A 141 5.84 -22.70 0.20
N MET A 142 6.61 -21.74 0.71
CA MET A 142 7.75 -21.18 -0.01
C MET A 142 8.72 -20.46 0.94
N GLY A 143 10.01 -20.58 0.66
CA GLY A 143 11.08 -19.84 1.32
C GLY A 143 11.99 -19.10 0.35
N GLY A 144 13.12 -18.59 0.83
CA GLY A 144 14.15 -17.94 0.00
C GLY A 144 13.74 -16.54 -0.44
N PHE A 145 13.12 -15.76 0.45
CA PHE A 145 12.84 -14.35 0.25
C PHE A 145 14.03 -13.50 0.72
N ASP A 146 14.34 -12.46 -0.03
CA ASP A 146 15.34 -11.46 0.37
C ASP A 146 14.74 -10.51 1.40
N ARG A 147 13.43 -10.22 1.28
CA ARG A 147 12.70 -9.35 2.20
C ARG A 147 11.29 -9.85 2.46
N VAL A 148 10.84 -9.64 3.70
CA VAL A 148 9.48 -9.99 4.13
C VAL A 148 8.86 -8.78 4.81
N LEU A 149 7.68 -8.37 4.33
CA LEU A 149 6.86 -7.35 4.96
C LEU A 149 5.69 -8.03 5.67
N LEU A 150 5.58 -7.83 6.98
CA LEU A 150 4.42 -8.23 7.77
C LEU A 150 3.71 -6.99 8.34
N ASP A 151 2.64 -6.59 7.68
CA ASP A 151 1.69 -5.58 8.17
C ASP A 151 0.46 -6.31 8.73
N ALA A 152 0.67 -6.94 9.89
CA ALA A 152 -0.32 -7.83 10.50
C ALA A 152 -1.59 -7.07 10.94
N PRO A 153 -2.75 -7.73 10.93
CA PRO A 153 -3.95 -7.21 11.57
C PRO A 153 -3.65 -6.84 13.05
N CYS A 154 -4.06 -5.65 13.44
CA CYS A 154 -3.84 -5.14 14.79
C CYS A 154 -5.15 -4.56 15.38
N SER A 155 -5.07 -4.01 16.60
CA SER A 155 -6.21 -3.35 17.27
C SER A 155 -6.80 -2.17 16.49
N GLY A 156 -6.07 -1.63 15.50
CA GLY A 156 -6.54 -0.52 14.69
C GLY A 156 -6.49 0.84 15.41
N THR A 157 -5.76 0.96 16.51
CA THR A 157 -5.65 2.23 17.26
C THR A 157 -5.13 3.39 16.40
N GLY A 158 -4.32 3.11 15.37
CA GLY A 158 -3.83 4.11 14.41
C GLY A 158 -4.91 4.74 13.53
N VAL A 159 -6.13 4.20 13.49
CA VAL A 159 -7.25 4.75 12.70
C VAL A 159 -8.35 5.39 13.57
N ILE A 160 -8.12 5.60 14.85
CA ILE A 160 -9.11 6.22 15.78
C ILE A 160 -9.60 7.58 15.29
N SER A 161 -8.73 8.35 14.64
CA SER A 161 -9.12 9.66 14.06
C SER A 161 -10.10 9.55 12.88
N LYS A 162 -10.20 8.37 12.25
CA LYS A 162 -11.09 8.10 11.12
C LYS A 162 -12.32 7.30 11.54
N ASP A 163 -12.16 6.46 12.56
CA ASP A 163 -13.21 5.60 13.09
C ASP A 163 -13.10 5.53 14.62
N SER A 164 -13.92 6.34 15.30
CA SER A 164 -13.97 6.40 16.77
C SER A 164 -14.51 5.12 17.42
N SER A 165 -15.21 4.27 16.66
CA SER A 165 -15.75 3.00 17.16
C SER A 165 -14.66 2.02 17.57
N VAL A 166 -13.44 2.19 17.05
CA VAL A 166 -12.26 1.40 17.42
C VAL A 166 -11.97 1.47 18.94
N LYS A 167 -12.30 2.58 19.60
CA LYS A 167 -12.13 2.73 21.06
C LYS A 167 -13.05 1.80 21.86
N VAL A 168 -14.23 1.50 21.32
CA VAL A 168 -15.31 0.82 22.04
C VAL A 168 -15.42 -0.66 21.67
N ASN A 169 -15.17 -1.00 20.41
CA ASN A 169 -15.47 -2.32 19.84
C ASN A 169 -14.30 -3.32 19.92
N LYS A 170 -13.14 -2.93 20.46
CA LYS A 170 -11.98 -3.83 20.59
C LYS A 170 -11.93 -4.45 21.97
N VAL A 171 -12.26 -5.73 22.05
CA VAL A 171 -12.19 -6.51 23.28
C VAL A 171 -10.73 -6.92 23.56
N MET A 172 -10.34 -6.94 24.82
CA MET A 172 -8.99 -7.23 25.33
C MET A 172 -8.38 -8.53 24.78
N LEU A 173 -9.19 -9.52 24.41
CA LEU A 173 -8.76 -10.78 23.80
C LEU A 173 -8.11 -10.62 22.41
N LEU A 174 -8.51 -9.61 21.62
CA LEU A 174 -7.92 -9.33 20.30
C LEU A 174 -6.55 -8.66 20.43
N VAL A 175 -6.32 -7.91 21.49
CA VAL A 175 -5.02 -7.29 21.77
C VAL A 175 -3.98 -8.36 22.13
N TRP A 176 -4.36 -9.39 22.88
CA TRP A 176 -3.46 -10.50 23.24
C TRP A 176 -3.04 -11.36 22.05
N SER A 177 -3.96 -11.66 21.12
CA SER A 177 -3.63 -12.43 19.92
C SER A 177 -2.74 -11.64 18.94
N SER A 178 -2.79 -10.32 18.98
CA SER A 178 -1.93 -9.46 18.14
C SER A 178 -0.52 -9.28 18.73
N PHE A 179 -0.36 -9.35 20.06
CA PHE A 179 0.95 -9.28 20.72
C PHE A 179 1.79 -10.56 20.61
N CYS A 180 1.17 -11.71 20.33
CA CYS A 180 1.87 -12.98 20.15
C CYS A 180 2.48 -13.16 18.75
N LEU A 181 2.34 -12.18 17.86
CA LEU A 181 2.81 -12.21 16.46
C LEU A 181 3.86 -11.13 16.14
N CYS A 182 4.30 -10.38 17.15
CA CYS A 182 5.44 -9.45 17.06
C CYS A 182 6.69 -10.01 17.66
#